data_fe775471669270f7e511900c601c366b
#
_entry.id   fe775471669270f7e511900c601c366b
#
_cell.length_a   1.000
_cell.length_b   1.000
_cell.length_c   1.000
_cell.angle_alpha   90.00
_cell.angle_beta   90.00
_cell.angle_gamma   90.00
#
_symmetry.space_group_name_H-M   'P 1'
#
loop_
_entity.id
_entity.type
_entity.pdbx_description
1 polymer ?
#
loop_
_entity_poly.entity_id
_entity_poly.type
_entity_poly.pdbx_seq_one_letter_code
_entity_poly.pdbx_strand_id
1 'polypeptide(L)'
;MCYSAQIHAEFSKFRRETGATMDVESYMRVYWWQEGKRRRPKVPRAVERDILKHGPAELADLVERWDIWEAGQLALDIVEHIERISDGQQALAKKVTKKAQDDVRIGAKNMRAARRRVDVLGGKPSDTDRRIFPGVYCPVLVSEGGKRVVKLMRYQCRPAGKPVLYDRKYRGTYNAFGTLLTVSVKIL
;
A
#
# COMPACT_ATOMS: atom_id res chain seq x y z
N MET A 1 1.35 22.28 -2.88
CA MET A 1 1.06 21.26 -1.83
C MET A 1 1.42 19.89 -2.40
N CYS A 2 2.33 19.15 -1.77
CA CYS A 2 2.72 17.82 -2.24
C CYS A 2 1.68 16.78 -1.83
N TYR A 3 0.88 16.31 -2.77
CA TYR A 3 -0.10 15.26 -2.55
C TYR A 3 0.53 13.86 -2.49
N SER A 4 1.70 13.68 -3.07
CA SER A 4 2.45 12.42 -3.02
C SER A 4 3.95 12.66 -2.91
N ALA A 5 4.65 11.75 -2.24
CA ALA A 5 6.10 11.66 -2.20
C ALA A 5 6.56 10.39 -2.95
N GLN A 6 7.83 10.32 -3.28
CA GLN A 6 8.44 9.13 -3.90
C GLN A 6 9.58 8.60 -3.03
N ILE A 7 9.72 7.29 -3.00
CA ILE A 7 10.89 6.62 -2.43
C ILE A 7 11.94 6.53 -3.53
N HIS A 8 13.05 7.24 -3.37
CA HIS A 8 14.14 7.26 -4.36
C HIS A 8 15.23 6.23 -4.10
N ALA A 9 15.38 5.79 -2.86
CA ALA A 9 16.42 4.84 -2.48
C ALA A 9 15.85 3.46 -2.17
N GLU A 10 16.58 2.43 -2.57
CA GLU A 10 16.38 1.10 -2.02
C GLU A 10 16.73 1.15 -0.53
N PHE A 11 15.89 0.58 0.29
CA PHE A 11 16.07 0.60 1.76
C PHE A 11 17.43 0.02 2.18
N SER A 12 17.87 -1.04 1.52
CA SER A 12 19.19 -1.66 1.73
C SER A 12 20.35 -0.72 1.42
N LYS A 13 20.24 0.09 0.35
CA LYS A 13 21.21 1.13 0.01
C LYS A 13 21.23 2.23 1.04
N PHE A 14 20.06 2.70 1.44
CA PHE A 14 19.93 3.75 2.44
C PHE A 14 20.51 3.35 3.80
N ARG A 15 20.28 2.11 4.25
CA ARG A 15 20.91 1.58 5.47
C ARG A 15 22.44 1.66 5.41
N ARG A 16 23.03 1.27 4.29
CA ARG A 16 24.51 1.32 4.10
C ARG A 16 25.03 2.76 4.16
N GLU A 17 24.33 3.70 3.53
CA GLU A 17 24.76 5.11 3.47
C GLU A 17 24.60 5.83 4.79
N THR A 18 23.59 5.50 5.59
CA THR A 18 23.29 6.24 6.84
C THR A 18 23.76 5.54 8.11
N GLY A 19 24.16 4.27 8.03
CA GLY A 19 24.42 3.43 9.21
C GLY A 19 23.18 3.16 10.07
N ALA A 20 21.99 3.40 9.54
CA ALA A 20 20.74 3.22 10.27
C ALA A 20 20.39 1.75 10.45
N THR A 21 19.84 1.40 11.61
CA THR A 21 19.28 0.08 11.90
C THR A 21 17.79 0.05 11.56
N MET A 22 17.29 -1.13 11.16
CA MET A 22 15.87 -1.34 10.92
C MET A 22 15.15 -1.68 12.23
N ASP A 23 14.07 -0.96 12.55
CA ASP A 23 13.16 -1.36 13.61
C ASP A 23 12.19 -2.44 13.08
N VAL A 24 12.65 -3.68 13.11
CA VAL A 24 11.90 -4.84 12.61
C VAL A 24 10.53 -4.94 13.26
N GLU A 25 10.41 -4.60 14.55
CA GLU A 25 9.14 -4.66 15.27
C GLU A 25 8.08 -3.73 14.68
N SER A 26 8.46 -2.52 14.23
CA SER A 26 7.53 -1.61 13.57
C SER A 26 6.97 -2.17 12.26
N TYR A 27 7.82 -2.90 11.51
CA TYR A 27 7.40 -3.58 10.29
C TYR A 27 6.52 -4.79 10.59
N MET A 28 6.92 -5.63 11.53
CA MET A 28 6.13 -6.79 11.96
C MET A 28 4.74 -6.39 12.42
N ARG A 29 4.60 -5.31 13.18
CA ARG A 29 3.28 -4.77 13.59
C ARG A 29 2.39 -4.41 12.42
N VAL A 30 2.93 -3.81 11.37
CA VAL A 30 2.16 -3.41 10.18
C VAL A 30 1.73 -4.63 9.38
N TYR A 31 2.63 -5.58 9.17
CA TYR A 31 2.37 -6.80 8.39
C TYR A 31 1.74 -7.93 9.18
N TRP A 32 1.55 -7.75 10.50
CA TRP A 32 0.99 -8.78 11.35
C TRP A 32 -0.24 -9.43 10.74
N TRP A 33 -0.15 -10.73 10.50
CA TRP A 33 -1.24 -11.52 9.95
C TRP A 33 -2.19 -11.94 11.09
N GLN A 34 -3.47 -11.60 10.95
CA GLN A 34 -4.55 -12.15 11.78
C GLN A 34 -5.52 -12.86 10.87
N GLU A 35 -5.94 -14.04 11.29
CA GLU A 35 -7.01 -14.79 10.63
C GLU A 35 -8.27 -13.91 10.59
N GLY A 36 -8.91 -13.81 9.40
CA GLY A 36 -10.04 -12.91 9.19
C GLY A 36 -9.72 -11.45 8.89
N LYS A 37 -8.46 -11.03 8.90
CA LYS A 37 -8.07 -9.70 8.47
C LYS A 37 -8.24 -9.58 6.94
N ARG A 38 -9.16 -8.69 6.51
CA ARG A 38 -9.59 -8.59 5.11
C ARG A 38 -8.87 -7.53 4.29
N ARG A 39 -7.84 -6.87 4.82
CA ARG A 39 -7.15 -5.78 4.12
C ARG A 39 -5.65 -5.84 4.35
N ARG A 40 -4.92 -5.95 3.24
CA ARG A 40 -3.48 -5.78 3.23
C ARG A 40 -3.09 -4.38 3.70
N PRO A 41 -2.00 -4.21 4.48
CA PRO A 41 -1.44 -2.90 4.76
C PRO A 41 -1.03 -2.20 3.46
N LYS A 42 -1.29 -0.89 3.38
CA LYS A 42 -0.86 -0.11 2.23
C LYS A 42 0.59 0.31 2.40
N VAL A 43 1.48 -0.40 1.76
CA VAL A 43 2.93 -0.12 1.71
C VAL A 43 3.33 -0.03 0.23
N PRO A 44 4.24 0.87 -0.17
CA PRO A 44 4.73 0.91 -1.55
C PRO A 44 5.38 -0.41 -1.94
N ARG A 45 5.07 -0.91 -3.14
CA ARG A 45 5.60 -2.21 -3.60
C ARG A 45 7.12 -2.26 -3.68
N ALA A 46 7.77 -1.12 -3.93
CA ALA A 46 9.23 -1.04 -3.90
C ALA A 46 9.81 -1.40 -2.53
N VAL A 47 9.16 -1.00 -1.43
CA VAL A 47 9.56 -1.38 -0.06
C VAL A 47 9.35 -2.87 0.17
N GLU A 48 8.23 -3.41 -0.26
CA GLU A 48 7.95 -4.85 -0.11
C GLU A 48 8.93 -5.71 -0.88
N ARG A 49 9.28 -5.32 -2.11
CA ARG A 49 10.32 -6.02 -2.90
C ARG A 49 11.69 -5.99 -2.23
N ASP A 50 12.05 -4.87 -1.62
CA ASP A 50 13.30 -4.76 -0.88
C ASP A 50 13.29 -5.64 0.39
N ILE A 51 12.15 -5.73 1.08
CA ILE A 51 11.96 -6.66 2.20
C ILE A 51 12.11 -8.11 1.74
N LEU A 52 11.44 -8.50 0.67
CA LEU A 52 11.52 -9.85 0.11
C LEU A 52 12.94 -10.24 -0.30
N LYS A 53 13.72 -9.28 -0.78
CA LYS A 53 15.08 -9.53 -1.27
C LYS A 53 16.16 -9.44 -0.20
N HIS A 54 16.00 -8.56 0.78
CA HIS A 54 17.05 -8.19 1.73
C HIS A 54 16.60 -8.09 3.18
N GLY A 55 15.31 -8.30 3.45
CA GLY A 55 14.73 -8.22 4.79
C GLY A 55 14.99 -9.46 5.64
N PRO A 56 14.65 -9.40 6.94
CA PRO A 56 14.61 -10.59 7.78
C PRO A 56 13.62 -11.62 7.24
N ALA A 57 13.97 -12.91 7.34
CA ALA A 57 13.15 -14.01 6.80
C ALA A 57 11.71 -13.97 7.32
N GLU A 58 11.53 -13.80 8.63
CA GLU A 58 10.20 -13.72 9.25
C GLU A 58 9.31 -12.60 8.67
N LEU A 59 9.92 -11.46 8.34
CA LEU A 59 9.20 -10.35 7.73
C LEU A 59 8.90 -10.63 6.25
N ALA A 60 9.83 -11.25 5.53
CA ALA A 60 9.62 -11.68 4.15
C ALA A 60 8.45 -12.69 4.06
N ASP A 61 8.41 -13.68 4.93
CA ASP A 61 7.31 -14.65 5.03
C ASP A 61 5.94 -13.99 5.22
N LEU A 62 5.87 -12.94 6.05
CA LEU A 62 4.63 -12.19 6.24
C LEU A 62 4.21 -11.46 4.96
N VAL A 63 5.14 -10.86 4.25
CA VAL A 63 4.86 -10.19 2.97
C VAL A 63 4.39 -11.20 1.93
N GLU A 64 5.03 -12.37 1.84
CA GLU A 64 4.64 -13.45 0.93
C GLU A 64 3.24 -13.99 1.23
N ARG A 65 2.91 -14.18 2.50
CA ARG A 65 1.54 -14.59 2.91
C ARG A 65 0.49 -13.58 2.43
N TRP A 66 0.79 -12.30 2.54
CA TRP A 66 -0.09 -11.26 2.01
C TRP A 66 -0.16 -11.27 0.48
N ASP A 67 0.94 -11.57 -0.22
CA ASP A 67 0.96 -11.69 -1.68
C ASP A 67 0.06 -12.85 -2.14
N ILE A 68 0.20 -14.02 -1.50
CA ILE A 68 -0.60 -15.22 -1.81
C ILE A 68 -2.09 -14.95 -1.55
N TRP A 69 -2.41 -14.39 -0.39
CA TRP A 69 -3.79 -14.08 -0.05
C TRP A 69 -4.42 -13.07 -1.01
N GLU A 70 -3.71 -11.98 -1.32
CA GLU A 70 -4.20 -10.95 -2.24
C GLU A 70 -4.37 -11.51 -3.66
N ALA A 71 -3.42 -12.32 -4.13
CA ALA A 71 -3.51 -12.96 -5.44
C ALA A 71 -4.75 -13.89 -5.53
N GLY A 72 -5.05 -14.63 -4.46
CA GLY A 72 -6.26 -15.47 -4.37
C GLY A 72 -7.54 -14.63 -4.43
N GLN A 73 -7.62 -13.51 -3.69
CA GLN A 73 -8.77 -12.61 -3.76
C GLN A 73 -8.94 -11.99 -5.16
N LEU A 74 -7.85 -11.54 -5.77
CA LEU A 74 -7.88 -10.98 -7.12
C LEU A 74 -8.32 -12.00 -8.18
N ALA A 75 -7.96 -13.27 -8.01
CA ALA A 75 -8.42 -14.33 -8.91
C ALA A 75 -9.95 -14.50 -8.84
N LEU A 76 -10.53 -14.49 -7.64
CA LEU A 76 -11.97 -14.52 -7.43
C LEU A 76 -12.66 -13.29 -8.05
N ASP A 77 -12.12 -12.09 -7.78
CA ASP A 77 -12.63 -10.83 -8.34
C ASP A 77 -12.61 -10.86 -9.89
N ILE A 78 -11.58 -11.44 -10.50
CA ILE A 78 -11.47 -11.56 -11.96
C ILE A 78 -12.60 -12.45 -12.51
N VAL A 79 -12.88 -13.59 -11.86
CA VAL A 79 -13.97 -14.49 -12.26
C VAL A 79 -15.32 -13.77 -12.17
N GLU A 80 -15.62 -13.13 -11.05
CA GLU A 80 -16.84 -12.35 -10.84
C GLU A 80 -17.01 -11.27 -11.93
N HIS A 81 -15.92 -10.57 -12.28
CA HIS A 81 -15.99 -9.55 -13.32
C HIS A 81 -16.18 -10.11 -14.72
N ILE A 82 -15.66 -11.31 -15.01
CA ILE A 82 -15.92 -12.01 -16.29
C ILE A 82 -17.38 -12.38 -16.39
N GLU A 83 -17.96 -12.97 -15.34
CA GLU A 83 -19.38 -13.31 -15.27
C GLU A 83 -20.26 -12.05 -15.48
N ARG A 84 -19.98 -10.98 -14.75
CA ARG A 84 -20.68 -9.71 -14.90
C ARG A 84 -20.63 -9.14 -16.33
N ILE A 85 -19.49 -9.26 -17.01
CA ILE A 85 -19.33 -8.83 -18.41
C ILE A 85 -20.20 -9.70 -19.32
N SER A 86 -20.17 -11.02 -19.13
CA SER A 86 -20.95 -11.98 -19.91
C SER A 86 -22.44 -11.71 -19.78
N ASP A 87 -22.93 -11.56 -18.54
CA ASP A 87 -24.35 -11.27 -18.27
C ASP A 87 -24.79 -9.94 -18.89
N GLY A 88 -23.93 -8.93 -18.77
CA GLY A 88 -24.17 -7.62 -19.40
C GLY A 88 -24.25 -7.72 -20.91
N GLN A 89 -23.38 -8.48 -21.56
CA GLN A 89 -23.40 -8.71 -23.02
C GLN A 89 -24.67 -9.47 -23.46
N GLN A 90 -25.07 -10.50 -22.73
CA GLN A 90 -26.31 -11.26 -23.02
C GLN A 90 -27.54 -10.34 -22.85
N ALA A 91 -27.57 -9.49 -21.84
CA ALA A 91 -28.64 -8.51 -21.64
C ALA A 91 -28.71 -7.49 -22.78
N LEU A 92 -27.54 -7.00 -23.25
CA LEU A 92 -27.46 -6.08 -24.39
C LEU A 92 -27.94 -6.69 -25.70
N ALA A 93 -27.71 -7.97 -25.91
CA ALA A 93 -28.19 -8.68 -27.09
C ALA A 93 -29.75 -8.74 -27.14
N LYS A 94 -30.41 -8.74 -25.95
CA LYS A 94 -31.86 -8.73 -25.85
C LYS A 94 -32.46 -7.33 -25.92
N LYS A 95 -31.85 -6.38 -25.14
CA LYS A 95 -32.32 -5.01 -25.08
C LYS A 95 -31.15 -4.10 -24.57
N VAL A 96 -30.93 -3.00 -25.28
CA VAL A 96 -29.97 -2.00 -24.88
C VAL A 96 -30.49 -1.24 -23.66
N THR A 97 -29.82 -1.42 -22.52
CA THR A 97 -30.11 -0.72 -21.27
C THR A 97 -28.85 -0.09 -20.71
N LYS A 98 -28.98 1.04 -20.02
CA LYS A 98 -27.84 1.69 -19.34
C LYS A 98 -27.18 0.77 -18.33
N LYS A 99 -27.97 -0.01 -17.58
CA LYS A 99 -27.45 -0.98 -16.62
C LYS A 99 -26.52 -1.99 -17.29
N ALA A 100 -26.96 -2.63 -18.38
CA ALA A 100 -26.16 -3.60 -19.10
C ALA A 100 -24.89 -3.01 -19.71
N GLN A 101 -24.96 -1.79 -20.24
CA GLN A 101 -23.77 -1.05 -20.70
C GLN A 101 -22.78 -0.78 -19.58
N ASP A 102 -23.27 -0.35 -18.39
CA ASP A 102 -22.44 -0.10 -17.23
C ASP A 102 -21.84 -1.40 -16.67
N ASP A 103 -22.57 -2.51 -16.66
CA ASP A 103 -22.04 -3.80 -16.21
C ASP A 103 -20.86 -4.26 -17.07
N VAL A 104 -20.95 -4.17 -18.39
CA VAL A 104 -19.83 -4.48 -19.30
C VAL A 104 -18.66 -3.51 -19.08
N ARG A 105 -18.91 -2.20 -19.06
CA ARG A 105 -17.88 -1.18 -18.96
C ARG A 105 -17.13 -1.24 -17.61
N ILE A 106 -17.89 -1.32 -16.51
CA ILE A 106 -17.31 -1.36 -15.14
C ILE A 106 -16.63 -2.71 -14.91
N GLY A 107 -17.25 -3.81 -15.30
CA GLY A 107 -16.65 -5.15 -15.22
C GLY A 107 -15.30 -5.21 -15.93
N ALA A 108 -15.23 -4.75 -17.19
CA ALA A 108 -14.00 -4.71 -17.96
C ALA A 108 -12.92 -3.80 -17.33
N LYS A 109 -13.31 -2.65 -16.77
CA LYS A 109 -12.38 -1.76 -16.06
C LYS A 109 -11.79 -2.43 -14.83
N ASN A 110 -12.64 -3.04 -14.01
CA ASN A 110 -12.22 -3.67 -12.75
C ASN A 110 -11.38 -4.92 -13.00
N MET A 111 -11.77 -5.77 -13.96
CA MET A 111 -10.98 -6.93 -14.38
C MET A 111 -9.56 -6.52 -14.82
N ARG A 112 -9.43 -5.47 -15.64
CA ARG A 112 -8.11 -4.95 -16.05
C ARG A 112 -7.30 -4.43 -14.87
N ALA A 113 -7.95 -3.80 -13.88
CA ALA A 113 -7.28 -3.34 -12.67
C ALA A 113 -6.77 -4.51 -11.81
N ALA A 114 -7.61 -5.53 -11.62
CA ALA A 114 -7.24 -6.74 -10.89
C ALA A 114 -6.06 -7.48 -11.58
N ARG A 115 -6.11 -7.66 -12.90
CA ARG A 115 -5.00 -8.29 -13.66
C ARG A 115 -3.70 -7.51 -13.53
N ARG A 116 -3.74 -6.17 -13.65
CA ARG A 116 -2.53 -5.35 -13.42
C ARG A 116 -1.98 -5.51 -12.01
N ARG A 117 -2.85 -5.65 -11.01
CA ARG A 117 -2.39 -5.87 -9.63
C ARG A 117 -1.75 -7.26 -9.47
N VAL A 118 -2.29 -8.29 -10.09
CA VAL A 118 -1.65 -9.63 -10.15
C VAL A 118 -0.26 -9.55 -10.79
N ASP A 119 -0.13 -8.85 -11.92
CA ASP A 119 1.16 -8.62 -12.59
C ASP A 119 2.18 -7.96 -11.66
N VAL A 120 1.76 -6.95 -10.88
CA VAL A 120 2.62 -6.24 -9.92
C VAL A 120 3.04 -7.15 -8.77
N LEU A 121 2.14 -8.00 -8.26
CA LEU A 121 2.48 -9.02 -7.25
C LEU A 121 3.48 -10.02 -7.81
N GLY A 122 3.33 -10.42 -9.08
CA GLY A 122 4.25 -11.28 -9.81
C GLY A 122 5.60 -10.62 -10.19
N GLY A 123 5.85 -9.38 -9.74
CA GLY A 123 7.13 -8.70 -9.90
C GLY A 123 7.21 -7.68 -11.04
N LYS A 124 6.15 -7.53 -11.87
CA LYS A 124 6.12 -6.53 -12.93
C LYS A 124 6.20 -5.11 -12.36
N PRO A 125 7.12 -4.25 -12.83
CA PRO A 125 7.23 -2.87 -12.36
C PRO A 125 5.98 -2.05 -12.68
N SER A 126 5.66 -1.11 -11.77
CA SER A 126 4.58 -0.13 -11.96
C SER A 126 5.05 1.25 -11.55
N ASP A 127 4.59 2.29 -12.24
CA ASP A 127 4.88 3.69 -11.94
C ASP A 127 4.44 4.13 -10.55
N THR A 128 3.52 3.38 -9.94
CA THR A 128 3.01 3.65 -8.58
C THR A 128 3.81 2.97 -7.49
N ASP A 129 4.74 2.06 -7.82
CA ASP A 129 5.46 1.22 -6.85
C ASP A 129 6.28 2.01 -5.83
N ARG A 130 6.72 3.20 -6.21
CA ARG A 130 7.53 4.09 -5.37
C ARG A 130 6.75 5.26 -4.79
N ARG A 131 5.44 5.39 -5.10
CA ARG A 131 4.63 6.52 -4.66
C ARG A 131 4.07 6.30 -3.27
N ILE A 132 4.18 7.34 -2.45
CA ILE A 132 3.63 7.41 -1.10
C ILE A 132 2.47 8.40 -1.12
N PHE A 133 1.27 7.92 -0.80
CA PHE A 133 0.07 8.73 -0.66
C PHE A 133 -0.34 8.85 0.82
N PRO A 134 -1.15 9.83 1.19
CA PRO A 134 -1.68 9.92 2.54
C PRO A 134 -2.35 8.60 2.99
N GLY A 135 -1.99 8.16 4.19
CA GLY A 135 -2.48 6.90 4.76
C GLY A 135 -1.69 5.64 4.36
N VAL A 136 -0.69 5.77 3.49
CA VAL A 136 0.26 4.69 3.17
C VAL A 136 1.37 4.64 4.21
N TYR A 137 1.84 3.45 4.54
CA TYR A 137 3.02 3.27 5.39
C TYR A 137 4.29 3.38 4.56
N CYS A 138 5.27 4.10 5.06
CA CYS A 138 6.56 4.27 4.41
C CYS A 138 7.71 4.19 5.43
N PRO A 139 8.92 3.79 4.99
CA PRO A 139 10.12 3.85 5.82
C PRO A 139 10.46 5.30 6.17
N VAL A 140 10.67 5.57 7.45
CA VAL A 140 11.02 6.89 7.97
C VAL A 140 12.25 6.76 8.84
N LEU A 141 13.26 7.59 8.57
CA LEU A 141 14.44 7.69 9.41
C LEU A 141 14.14 8.58 10.63
N VAL A 142 14.32 8.03 11.80
CA VAL A 142 14.18 8.73 13.07
C VAL A 142 15.47 8.66 13.88
N SER A 143 15.70 9.63 14.76
CA SER A 143 16.77 9.59 15.75
C SER A 143 16.18 9.22 17.11
N GLU A 144 16.63 8.10 17.68
CA GLU A 144 16.20 7.63 19.00
C GLU A 144 17.43 7.32 19.84
N GLY A 145 17.56 7.99 20.98
CA GLY A 145 18.72 7.79 21.86
C GLY A 145 20.08 8.02 21.18
N GLY A 146 20.15 8.97 20.23
CA GLY A 146 21.36 9.25 19.45
C GLY A 146 21.64 8.25 18.32
N LYS A 147 20.81 7.24 18.13
CA LYS A 147 20.93 6.24 17.06
C LYS A 147 19.96 6.55 15.92
N ARG A 148 20.39 6.27 14.70
CA ARG A 148 19.54 6.36 13.50
C ARG A 148 18.79 5.06 13.31
N VAL A 149 17.44 5.13 13.32
CA VAL A 149 16.57 3.98 13.21
C VAL A 149 15.56 4.21 12.09
N VAL A 150 15.33 3.20 11.25
CA VAL A 150 14.30 3.24 10.21
C VAL A 150 13.07 2.49 10.68
N LYS A 151 11.96 3.21 10.80
CA LYS A 151 10.66 2.69 11.21
C LYS A 151 9.66 2.73 10.06
N LEU A 152 8.76 1.76 10.03
CA LEU A 152 7.63 1.79 9.10
C LEU A 152 6.50 2.62 9.72
N MET A 153 6.31 3.83 9.23
CA MET A 153 5.36 4.79 9.77
C MET A 153 4.30 5.17 8.74
N ARG A 154 3.10 5.47 9.21
CA ARG A 154 2.01 5.90 8.34
C ARG A 154 2.19 7.37 7.95
N TYR A 155 2.14 7.65 6.65
CA TYR A 155 2.18 9.03 6.13
C TYR A 155 0.86 9.74 6.48
N GLN A 156 0.86 10.42 7.62
CA GLN A 156 -0.28 11.15 8.18
C GLN A 156 0.20 12.14 9.25
N CYS A 157 -0.30 13.37 9.23
CA CYS A 157 0.02 14.39 10.23
C CYS A 157 -1.14 14.51 11.23
N ARG A 158 -1.29 13.50 12.09
CA ARG A 158 -2.30 13.54 13.16
C ARG A 158 -1.76 14.30 14.36
N PRO A 159 -2.49 15.30 14.93
CA PRO A 159 -2.08 15.97 16.15
C PRO A 159 -1.89 15.00 17.31
N ALA A 160 -0.91 15.27 18.18
CA ALA A 160 -0.66 14.44 19.36
C ALA A 160 -1.92 14.30 20.22
N GLY A 161 -2.12 13.13 20.81
CA GLY A 161 -3.28 12.83 21.66
C GLY A 161 -4.59 12.59 20.93
N LYS A 162 -4.67 12.74 19.61
CA LYS A 162 -5.91 12.44 18.87
C LYS A 162 -6.00 10.95 18.48
N PRO A 163 -7.21 10.34 18.61
CA PRO A 163 -7.40 8.92 18.28
C PRO A 163 -7.35 8.68 16.75
N VAL A 164 -7.17 7.42 16.35
CA VAL A 164 -7.09 7.02 14.92
C VAL A 164 -8.32 7.43 14.11
N LEU A 165 -9.49 7.50 14.73
CA LEU A 165 -10.72 7.98 14.10
C LEU A 165 -10.65 9.43 13.61
N TYR A 166 -9.74 10.23 14.19
CA TYR A 166 -9.52 11.61 13.76
C TYR A 166 -9.13 11.70 12.29
N ASP A 167 -8.32 10.78 11.79
CA ASP A 167 -7.87 10.74 10.40
C ASP A 167 -9.01 10.51 9.40
N ARG A 168 -10.09 9.83 9.83
CA ARG A 168 -11.27 9.60 9.00
C ARG A 168 -12.20 10.81 8.97
N LYS A 169 -12.31 11.51 10.10
CA LYS A 169 -13.16 12.69 10.24
C LYS A 169 -12.57 13.91 9.54
N TYR A 170 -11.26 14.08 9.62
CA TYR A 170 -10.55 15.24 9.09
C TYR A 170 -9.63 14.80 7.94
N ARG A 171 -10.21 14.67 6.75
CA ARG A 171 -9.46 14.38 5.52
C ARG A 171 -8.60 15.60 5.18
N GLY A 172 -7.30 15.47 5.09
CA GLY A 172 -6.39 16.60 4.84
C GLY A 172 -5.33 16.79 5.91
N THR A 173 -5.38 16.02 6.99
CA THR A 173 -4.34 16.01 8.05
C THR A 173 -3.00 15.39 7.57
N TYR A 174 -2.76 15.34 6.27
CA TYR A 174 -1.47 14.92 5.70
C TYR A 174 -0.53 16.11 5.46
N ASN A 175 -1.01 17.35 5.60
CA ASN A 175 -0.19 18.57 5.53
C ASN A 175 -0.03 19.15 6.93
N ALA A 176 1.19 19.25 7.43
CA ALA A 176 1.50 20.01 8.62
C ALA A 176 1.87 21.45 8.22
N PHE A 177 1.08 22.42 8.66
CA PHE A 177 1.45 23.83 8.57
C PHE A 177 2.28 24.21 9.81
N GLY A 178 3.51 24.55 9.58
CA GLY A 178 4.43 25.42 10.28
C GLY A 178 4.71 25.26 11.79
N THR A 179 3.82 24.82 12.64
CA THR A 179 3.98 24.87 14.09
C THR A 179 3.87 23.54 14.84
N LEU A 180 3.66 22.43 14.15
CA LEU A 180 3.33 21.15 14.78
C LEU A 180 4.43 20.07 14.66
N LEU A 181 5.53 20.35 13.98
CA LEU A 181 6.61 19.37 13.80
C LEU A 181 7.84 19.74 14.63
N THR A 182 7.87 19.32 15.89
CA THR A 182 9.08 19.25 16.71
C THR A 182 9.94 18.00 16.42
N VAL A 183 9.54 17.18 15.45
CA VAL A 183 10.27 15.97 15.07
C VAL A 183 10.83 16.15 13.67
N SER A 184 12.16 16.15 13.52
CA SER A 184 12.82 16.06 12.22
C SER A 184 12.54 14.68 11.60
N VAL A 185 11.51 14.60 10.76
CA VAL A 185 11.18 13.39 10.02
C VAL A 185 11.72 13.51 8.60
N LYS A 186 12.68 12.67 8.24
CA LYS A 186 13.15 12.50 6.87
C LYS A 186 12.44 11.30 6.26
N ILE A 187 11.55 11.53 5.30
CA ILE A 187 10.97 10.45 4.47
C ILE A 187 12.05 10.04 3.47
N LEU A 188 12.29 8.76 3.31
CA LEU A 188 13.31 8.15 2.47
C LEU A 188 12.90 8.04 1.01
#